data_12a433c6a0a1774ebf4a5e772bd8b79b
#
_entry.id   12a433c6a0a1774ebf4a5e772bd8b79b
#
_cell.length_a   1.000
_cell.length_b   1.000
_cell.length_c   1.000
_cell.angle_alpha   90.00
_cell.angle_beta   90.00
_cell.angle_gamma   90.00
#
_symmetry.space_group_name_H-M   'P 1'
#
loop_
_entity.id
_entity.type
_entity.pdbx_description
1 polymer ?
#
loop_
_entity_poly.entity_id
_entity_poly.type
_entity_poly.pdbx_seq_one_letter_code
_entity_poly.pdbx_strand_id
1 'polypeptide(L)'
;MAGIAHPEDLIISEGSTGAQRAVNELTSLSYNTNTLTIKWDGFPAIVFGRDSNGSLVFVDKHMFKQIAAGKLNFTTIREYDATRNANRSDLWDKEDILRPALEKIIPNITDTYYMGDLLWAGLPAVINNSFVFKPNTVEYRVNYNSELGNLISNSVGGIAVHTFFPGLTAEDEPITGFNIFSGCKDITFIATEMASKPNIVINSTLLLNAQHAIATHSNAVDVAINKIIAAKCKCVINAIGPFITSMIESEDLETDIVNRFIEFATPRFTKSVTEKLCKPNGQFHIDIHKGLIGLWEIWSAISKLKLDIKRQIDEQQVHSAVQPIINSIISHEGYVTGAGNTKLKIVNRLEFSRANFSKYKVSTEEIEAKSKMPMATFCFGRMNPPTVGHKKVIHQTVELGKEHAYIFASSKCDPSSDPLDYEVKTEFIKKIHPDYSNFMVTEYVRDPWQAACWLYDRGYRHMTFIAGSDRLGPGNKSLETALNNWNSGPSRTTDYARGPNGREYVVLKFVSSGDRTDNTNNASGTLAREYAKIGDKINFQLIT
;
A
#
# COMPACT_ATOMS: atom_id res chain seq x y z
N MET A 1 -15.04 10.86 -1.51
CA MET A 1 -14.82 9.96 -0.35
C MET A 1 -13.42 10.18 0.22
N ALA A 2 -13.29 10.82 1.37
CA ALA A 2 -12.06 10.86 2.16
C ALA A 2 -11.86 9.51 2.86
N GLY A 3 -10.65 9.18 3.31
CA GLY A 3 -10.45 8.05 4.23
C GLY A 3 -11.06 8.39 5.58
N ILE A 4 -11.57 7.39 6.31
CA ILE A 4 -12.06 7.59 7.69
C ILE A 4 -10.86 7.96 8.56
N ALA A 5 -10.93 9.10 9.27
CA ALA A 5 -9.83 9.59 10.10
C ALA A 5 -9.78 8.90 11.47
N HIS A 6 -8.61 8.88 12.09
CA HIS A 6 -8.52 8.61 13.52
C HIS A 6 -8.90 9.88 14.31
N PRO A 7 -9.58 9.79 15.45
CA PRO A 7 -9.95 10.96 16.25
C PRO A 7 -8.75 11.85 16.57
N GLU A 8 -7.65 11.26 17.00
CA GLU A 8 -6.42 11.96 17.33
C GLU A 8 -5.75 12.67 16.14
N ASP A 9 -6.00 12.23 14.90
CA ASP A 9 -5.41 12.85 13.70
C ASP A 9 -6.15 14.14 13.29
N LEU A 10 -7.32 14.42 13.84
CA LEU A 10 -8.07 15.64 13.52
C LEU A 10 -7.34 16.92 13.93
N ILE A 11 -6.49 16.87 14.96
CA ILE A 11 -5.62 17.99 15.33
C ILE A 11 -4.65 18.37 14.19
N ILE A 12 -4.24 17.40 13.36
CA ILE A 12 -3.32 17.62 12.24
C ILE A 12 -4.04 18.30 11.06
N SER A 13 -5.27 17.84 10.77
CA SER A 13 -6.02 18.27 9.59
C SER A 13 -6.87 19.51 9.82
N GLU A 14 -7.38 19.71 11.04
CA GLU A 14 -8.40 20.71 11.38
C GLU A 14 -7.95 21.62 12.55
N GLY A 15 -6.75 21.43 13.09
CA GLY A 15 -6.23 22.20 14.23
C GLY A 15 -7.03 21.95 15.51
N SER A 16 -7.11 22.96 16.37
CA SER A 16 -7.78 22.87 17.67
C SER A 16 -9.27 22.53 17.57
N THR A 17 -9.95 22.99 16.52
CA THR A 17 -11.37 22.67 16.27
C THR A 17 -11.56 21.18 15.99
N GLY A 18 -10.62 20.55 15.26
CA GLY A 18 -10.60 19.11 15.04
C GLY A 18 -10.39 18.31 16.31
N ALA A 19 -9.48 18.76 17.17
CA ALA A 19 -9.26 18.13 18.48
C ALA A 19 -10.49 18.19 19.36
N GLN A 20 -11.17 19.35 19.42
CA GLN A 20 -12.42 19.50 20.18
C GLN A 20 -13.52 18.60 19.63
N ARG A 21 -13.65 18.53 18.29
CA ARG A 21 -14.59 17.63 17.62
C ARG A 21 -14.32 16.17 17.97
N ALA A 22 -13.05 15.76 17.96
CA ALA A 22 -12.65 14.40 18.34
C ALA A 22 -13.10 14.03 19.76
N VAL A 23 -12.85 14.91 20.73
CA VAL A 23 -13.25 14.69 22.13
C VAL A 23 -14.77 14.63 22.25
N ASN A 24 -15.50 15.52 21.56
CA ASN A 24 -16.97 15.54 21.59
C ASN A 24 -17.56 14.24 21.02
N GLU A 25 -17.04 13.78 19.87
CA GLU A 25 -17.48 12.53 19.24
C GLU A 25 -17.20 11.31 20.15
N LEU A 26 -16.01 11.22 20.72
CA LEU A 26 -15.67 10.16 21.65
C LEU A 26 -16.55 10.17 22.91
N THR A 27 -16.83 11.36 23.45
CA THR A 27 -17.67 11.53 24.64
C THR A 27 -19.13 11.19 24.34
N SER A 28 -19.60 11.46 23.14
CA SER A 28 -20.98 11.17 22.73
C SER A 28 -21.32 9.69 22.80
N LEU A 29 -20.31 8.80 22.72
CA LEU A 29 -20.52 7.36 22.79
C LEU A 29 -21.03 6.86 24.14
N SER A 30 -20.95 7.68 25.21
CA SER A 30 -21.55 7.33 26.50
C SER A 30 -23.06 7.36 26.51
N TYR A 31 -23.68 8.06 25.56
CA TYR A 31 -25.15 8.18 25.49
C TYR A 31 -25.71 7.86 24.08
N ASN A 32 -24.88 7.78 23.07
CA ASN A 32 -25.30 7.46 21.70
C ASN A 32 -24.32 6.52 21.02
N THR A 33 -24.61 5.23 21.04
CA THR A 33 -23.87 4.18 20.34
C THR A 33 -24.52 3.74 19.02
N ASN A 34 -25.56 4.46 18.56
CA ASN A 34 -26.32 4.05 17.36
C ASN A 34 -25.50 4.09 16.08
N THR A 35 -24.46 4.92 16.02
CA THR A 35 -23.55 5.04 14.87
C THR A 35 -22.33 4.14 14.96
N LEU A 36 -22.20 3.39 16.07
CA LEU A 36 -21.04 2.53 16.29
C LEU A 36 -21.19 1.23 15.48
N THR A 37 -20.20 0.94 14.67
CA THR A 37 -20.14 -0.24 13.79
C THR A 37 -18.82 -0.96 13.96
N ILE A 38 -18.80 -2.28 13.68
CA ILE A 38 -17.59 -3.11 13.66
C ILE A 38 -16.79 -2.74 12.41
N LYS A 39 -15.51 -2.52 12.58
CA LYS A 39 -14.57 -2.36 11.47
C LYS A 39 -13.92 -3.70 11.14
N TRP A 40 -14.34 -4.29 10.03
CA TRP A 40 -13.75 -5.49 9.49
C TRP A 40 -12.40 -5.18 8.80
N ASP A 41 -11.42 -6.06 8.99
CA ASP A 41 -10.13 -5.97 8.31
C ASP A 41 -10.17 -6.73 6.99
N GLY A 42 -10.94 -6.22 6.04
CA GLY A 42 -11.06 -6.77 4.68
C GLY A 42 -10.18 -6.03 3.66
N PHE A 43 -9.86 -6.70 2.56
CA PHE A 43 -9.10 -6.11 1.45
C PHE A 43 -9.33 -6.85 0.12
N PRO A 44 -9.51 -6.11 -0.98
CA PRO A 44 -9.64 -4.65 -1.07
C PRO A 44 -11.04 -4.15 -0.70
N ALA A 45 -11.17 -2.83 -0.51
CA ALA A 45 -12.48 -2.19 -0.49
C ALA A 45 -13.04 -2.17 -1.93
N ILE A 46 -14.20 -2.78 -2.12
CA ILE A 46 -14.90 -2.90 -3.40
C ILE A 46 -16.20 -2.12 -3.38
N VAL A 47 -16.61 -1.64 -4.55
CA VAL A 47 -17.90 -1.02 -4.80
C VAL A 47 -18.65 -1.86 -5.84
N PHE A 48 -19.89 -2.18 -5.54
CA PHE A 48 -20.76 -2.96 -6.42
C PHE A 48 -22.18 -2.40 -6.40
N GLY A 49 -22.93 -2.64 -7.46
CA GLY A 49 -24.27 -2.11 -7.64
C GLY A 49 -24.72 -2.14 -9.10
N ARG A 50 -25.68 -1.28 -9.46
CA ARG A 50 -26.13 -1.11 -10.85
C ARG A 50 -25.90 0.33 -11.29
N ASP A 51 -25.36 0.51 -12.50
CA ASP A 51 -25.28 1.81 -13.14
C ASP A 51 -26.65 2.32 -13.63
N SER A 52 -26.70 3.50 -14.23
CA SER A 52 -27.92 4.09 -14.78
C SER A 52 -28.55 3.26 -15.89
N ASN A 53 -27.80 2.37 -16.52
CA ASN A 53 -28.29 1.45 -17.57
C ASN A 53 -28.71 0.07 -17.03
N GLY A 54 -28.59 -0.15 -15.71
CA GLY A 54 -28.86 -1.43 -15.07
C GLY A 54 -27.72 -2.45 -15.16
N SER A 55 -26.55 -2.08 -15.71
CA SER A 55 -25.40 -2.97 -15.81
C SER A 55 -24.72 -3.13 -14.45
N LEU A 56 -24.24 -4.34 -14.13
CA LEU A 56 -23.51 -4.60 -12.90
C LEU A 56 -22.19 -3.81 -12.87
N VAL A 57 -22.03 -3.05 -11.83
CA VAL A 57 -20.78 -2.40 -11.44
C VAL A 57 -20.08 -3.25 -10.38
N PHE A 58 -18.80 -3.57 -10.62
CA PHE A 58 -17.91 -4.19 -9.63
C PHE A 58 -16.53 -3.60 -9.85
N VAL A 59 -16.11 -2.71 -8.95
CA VAL A 59 -14.88 -1.93 -9.07
C VAL A 59 -14.23 -1.74 -7.71
N ASP A 60 -12.95 -1.42 -7.67
CA ASP A 60 -12.31 -1.00 -6.43
C ASP A 60 -12.68 0.45 -6.07
N LYS A 61 -12.46 0.80 -4.81
CA LYS A 61 -12.74 2.15 -4.27
C LYS A 61 -12.04 3.27 -5.06
N HIS A 62 -10.85 3.02 -5.61
CA HIS A 62 -10.12 4.03 -6.39
C HIS A 62 -10.78 4.26 -7.75
N MET A 63 -11.13 3.18 -8.46
CA MET A 63 -11.87 3.26 -9.71
C MET A 63 -13.19 4.00 -9.53
N PHE A 64 -13.97 3.64 -8.51
CA PHE A 64 -15.25 4.31 -8.23
C PHE A 64 -15.09 5.82 -8.04
N LYS A 65 -14.03 6.27 -7.34
CA LYS A 65 -13.71 7.71 -7.22
C LYS A 65 -13.41 8.38 -8.56
N GLN A 66 -12.70 7.69 -9.46
CA GLN A 66 -12.41 8.22 -10.80
C GLN A 66 -13.67 8.29 -11.66
N ILE A 67 -14.55 7.30 -11.54
CA ILE A 67 -15.84 7.25 -12.24
C ILE A 67 -16.75 8.39 -11.74
N ALA A 68 -16.89 8.54 -10.42
CA ALA A 68 -17.68 9.60 -9.80
C ALA A 68 -17.16 11.02 -10.13
N ALA A 69 -15.86 11.15 -10.38
CA ALA A 69 -15.23 12.39 -10.84
C ALA A 69 -15.32 12.62 -12.36
N GLY A 70 -16.00 11.74 -13.11
CA GLY A 70 -16.09 11.81 -14.58
C GLY A 70 -14.77 11.59 -15.34
N LYS A 71 -13.76 10.98 -14.66
CA LYS A 71 -12.42 10.73 -15.23
C LYS A 71 -12.28 9.33 -15.80
N LEU A 72 -13.20 8.45 -15.53
CA LEU A 72 -13.23 7.06 -15.97
C LEU A 72 -14.68 6.66 -16.24
N ASN A 73 -14.92 5.90 -17.30
CA ASN A 73 -16.20 5.24 -17.54
C ASN A 73 -16.27 3.92 -16.76
N PHE A 74 -17.45 3.39 -16.55
CA PHE A 74 -17.63 2.05 -15.99
C PHE A 74 -16.94 1.02 -16.87
N THR A 75 -16.11 0.20 -16.26
CA THR A 75 -15.32 -0.84 -16.90
C THR A 75 -14.96 -1.91 -15.86
N THR A 76 -14.47 -3.06 -16.30
CA THR A 76 -13.94 -4.08 -15.40
C THR A 76 -12.62 -3.64 -14.78
N ILE A 77 -12.25 -4.24 -13.64
CA ILE A 77 -10.96 -4.00 -13.02
C ILE A 77 -9.82 -4.38 -13.96
N ARG A 78 -9.97 -5.49 -14.67
CA ARG A 78 -8.99 -5.99 -15.65
C ARG A 78 -8.77 -5.02 -16.82
N GLU A 79 -9.85 -4.46 -17.39
CA GLU A 79 -9.76 -3.46 -18.45
C GLU A 79 -9.09 -2.18 -17.97
N TYR A 80 -9.46 -1.70 -16.79
CA TYR A 80 -8.82 -0.52 -16.21
C TYR A 80 -7.33 -0.75 -15.96
N ASP A 81 -6.95 -1.90 -15.45
CA ASP A 81 -5.54 -2.25 -15.22
C ASP A 81 -4.76 -2.35 -16.53
N ALA A 82 -5.38 -2.85 -17.60
CA ALA A 82 -4.77 -2.88 -18.93
C ALA A 82 -4.40 -1.47 -19.43
N THR A 83 -5.25 -0.45 -19.18
CA THR A 83 -4.94 0.94 -19.56
C THR A 83 -3.74 1.52 -18.83
N ARG A 84 -3.44 1.02 -17.62
CA ARG A 84 -2.32 1.51 -16.77
C ARG A 84 -1.10 0.59 -16.78
N ASN A 85 -1.15 -0.51 -17.52
CA ASN A 85 -0.19 -1.60 -17.45
C ASN A 85 0.02 -2.12 -16.00
N ALA A 86 -1.04 -2.14 -15.21
CA ALA A 86 -1.02 -2.72 -13.87
C ALA A 86 -1.34 -4.21 -13.95
N ASN A 87 -0.71 -4.99 -13.08
CA ASN A 87 -1.01 -6.41 -12.93
C ASN A 87 -1.51 -6.66 -11.51
N ARG A 88 -2.83 -6.85 -11.39
CA ARG A 88 -3.51 -7.21 -10.14
C ARG A 88 -4.27 -8.52 -10.35
N SER A 89 -3.57 -9.54 -10.84
CA SER A 89 -4.18 -10.83 -11.20
C SER A 89 -4.98 -11.46 -10.06
N ASP A 90 -4.53 -11.32 -8.82
CA ASP A 90 -5.26 -11.78 -7.64
C ASP A 90 -6.62 -11.09 -7.47
N LEU A 91 -6.75 -9.85 -7.88
CA LEU A 91 -8.01 -9.12 -7.86
C LEU A 91 -8.90 -9.48 -9.07
N TRP A 92 -8.31 -9.75 -10.21
CA TRP A 92 -9.04 -10.25 -11.38
C TRP A 92 -9.64 -11.63 -11.11
N ASP A 93 -8.89 -12.54 -10.47
CA ASP A 93 -9.39 -13.86 -10.08
C ASP A 93 -10.56 -13.74 -9.10
N LYS A 94 -10.49 -12.80 -8.15
CA LYS A 94 -11.60 -12.49 -7.24
C LYS A 94 -12.80 -11.89 -7.99
N GLU A 95 -12.59 -11.00 -8.95
CA GLU A 95 -13.64 -10.46 -9.81
C GLU A 95 -14.33 -11.57 -10.61
N ASP A 96 -13.56 -12.47 -11.21
CA ASP A 96 -14.08 -13.59 -12.01
C ASP A 96 -14.95 -14.55 -11.15
N ILE A 97 -14.62 -14.74 -9.88
CA ILE A 97 -15.40 -15.55 -8.92
C ILE A 97 -16.69 -14.83 -8.50
N LEU A 98 -16.59 -13.54 -8.17
CA LEU A 98 -17.67 -12.81 -7.49
C LEU A 98 -18.68 -12.20 -8.46
N ARG A 99 -18.24 -11.72 -9.63
CA ARG A 99 -19.09 -11.02 -10.61
C ARG A 99 -20.31 -11.85 -11.05
N PRO A 100 -20.19 -13.13 -11.41
CA PRO A 100 -21.35 -13.94 -11.83
C PRO A 100 -22.38 -14.15 -10.72
N ALA A 101 -21.93 -14.21 -9.46
CA ALA A 101 -22.82 -14.32 -8.30
C ALA A 101 -23.53 -12.99 -8.01
N LEU A 102 -22.79 -11.88 -8.02
CA LEU A 102 -23.34 -10.53 -7.83
C LEU A 102 -24.35 -10.16 -8.92
N GLU A 103 -24.12 -10.55 -10.18
CA GLU A 103 -25.04 -10.29 -11.28
C GLU A 103 -26.46 -10.85 -11.03
N LYS A 104 -26.53 -12.00 -10.36
CA LYS A 104 -27.79 -12.67 -10.04
C LYS A 104 -28.51 -12.06 -8.84
N ILE A 105 -27.77 -11.59 -7.84
CA ILE A 105 -28.32 -11.26 -6.52
C ILE A 105 -28.47 -9.77 -6.26
N ILE A 106 -27.70 -8.91 -6.94
CA ILE A 106 -27.81 -7.47 -6.73
C ILE A 106 -29.14 -6.97 -7.31
N PRO A 107 -29.96 -6.30 -6.49
CA PRO A 107 -31.24 -5.77 -6.94
C PRO A 107 -31.09 -4.92 -8.21
N ASN A 108 -32.07 -5.00 -9.09
CA ASN A 108 -32.10 -4.20 -10.32
C ASN A 108 -32.59 -2.78 -10.07
N ILE A 109 -31.95 -2.11 -9.10
CA ILE A 109 -32.17 -0.71 -8.76
C ILE A 109 -31.03 0.08 -9.37
N THR A 110 -31.33 0.83 -10.42
CA THR A 110 -30.33 1.59 -11.17
C THR A 110 -29.78 2.75 -10.37
N ASP A 111 -28.53 3.12 -10.68
CA ASP A 111 -27.77 4.22 -10.05
C ASP A 111 -27.67 4.08 -8.54
N THR A 112 -27.52 2.85 -8.04
CA THR A 112 -27.31 2.56 -6.62
C THR A 112 -26.08 1.69 -6.43
N TYR A 113 -25.29 2.03 -5.42
CA TYR A 113 -24.02 1.37 -5.17
C TYR A 113 -23.81 1.07 -3.69
N TYR A 114 -23.13 -0.02 -3.42
CA TYR A 114 -22.74 -0.48 -2.09
C TYR A 114 -21.22 -0.59 -2.02
N MET A 115 -20.63 -0.18 -0.91
CA MET A 115 -19.21 -0.38 -0.66
C MET A 115 -19.01 -1.27 0.55
N GLY A 116 -18.10 -2.22 0.41
CA GLY A 116 -17.69 -3.12 1.48
C GLY A 116 -16.26 -3.56 1.32
N ASP A 117 -15.75 -4.17 2.38
CA ASP A 117 -14.43 -4.77 2.42
C ASP A 117 -14.55 -6.26 2.07
N LEU A 118 -13.77 -6.73 1.09
CA LEU A 118 -13.76 -8.13 0.69
C LEU A 118 -13.07 -8.97 1.77
N LEU A 119 -13.76 -10.01 2.26
CA LEU A 119 -13.25 -10.90 3.29
C LEU A 119 -12.69 -12.20 2.69
N TRP A 120 -13.37 -12.79 1.71
CA TRP A 120 -12.88 -13.95 0.96
C TRP A 120 -13.52 -14.01 -0.43
N ALA A 121 -12.83 -14.66 -1.36
CA ALA A 121 -13.35 -15.09 -2.65
C ALA A 121 -12.90 -16.54 -2.88
N GLY A 122 -13.83 -17.39 -3.32
CA GLY A 122 -13.68 -18.85 -3.20
C GLY A 122 -13.94 -19.35 -1.77
N LEU A 123 -14.15 -20.64 -1.61
CA LEU A 123 -14.44 -21.23 -0.29
C LEU A 123 -13.19 -21.14 0.61
N PRO A 124 -13.29 -20.58 1.83
CA PRO A 124 -12.17 -20.56 2.76
C PRO A 124 -11.74 -21.95 3.21
N ALA A 125 -10.49 -22.10 3.61
CA ALA A 125 -9.96 -23.34 4.16
C ALA A 125 -10.68 -23.75 5.45
N VAL A 126 -10.89 -25.05 5.65
CA VAL A 126 -11.44 -25.58 6.90
C VAL A 126 -10.30 -26.17 7.73
N ILE A 127 -10.07 -25.60 8.91
CA ILE A 127 -9.04 -26.03 9.86
C ILE A 127 -9.70 -26.21 11.24
N ASN A 128 -9.54 -27.39 11.83
CA ASN A 128 -10.10 -27.70 13.15
C ASN A 128 -11.59 -27.34 13.30
N ASN A 129 -12.40 -27.80 12.37
CA ASN A 129 -13.85 -27.55 12.31
C ASN A 129 -14.24 -26.05 12.23
N SER A 130 -13.38 -25.24 11.64
CA SER A 130 -13.63 -23.82 11.42
C SER A 130 -13.18 -23.38 10.03
N PHE A 131 -13.97 -22.55 9.37
CA PHE A 131 -13.50 -21.77 8.22
C PHE A 131 -12.45 -20.77 8.69
N VAL A 132 -11.33 -20.70 7.99
CA VAL A 132 -10.23 -19.78 8.30
C VAL A 132 -9.94 -18.92 7.08
N PHE A 133 -9.96 -17.60 7.25
CA PHE A 133 -9.63 -16.64 6.21
C PHE A 133 -8.90 -15.42 6.77
N LYS A 134 -7.96 -14.90 6.00
CA LYS A 134 -7.13 -13.76 6.36
C LYS A 134 -7.10 -12.75 5.21
N PRO A 135 -8.11 -11.89 5.11
CA PRO A 135 -8.21 -10.96 3.98
C PRO A 135 -7.09 -9.92 3.97
N ASN A 136 -6.62 -9.49 5.14
CA ASN A 136 -5.53 -8.54 5.29
C ASN A 136 -4.63 -8.90 6.49
N THR A 137 -4.76 -8.23 7.63
CA THR A 137 -3.92 -8.43 8.81
C THR A 137 -4.55 -9.41 9.79
N VAL A 138 -5.85 -9.26 10.00
CA VAL A 138 -6.60 -10.08 10.94
C VAL A 138 -6.96 -11.42 10.29
N GLU A 139 -6.72 -12.52 11.01
CA GLU A 139 -7.21 -13.85 10.66
C GLU A 139 -8.52 -14.11 11.39
N TYR A 140 -9.53 -14.52 10.63
CA TYR A 140 -10.86 -14.84 11.16
C TYR A 140 -11.08 -16.34 11.17
N ARG A 141 -11.77 -16.81 12.21
CA ARG A 141 -12.28 -18.19 12.32
C ARG A 141 -13.78 -18.18 12.54
N VAL A 142 -14.47 -19.00 11.78
CA VAL A 142 -15.90 -19.19 11.90
C VAL A 142 -16.17 -20.68 12.08
N ASN A 143 -16.81 -21.07 13.19
CA ASN A 143 -17.18 -22.45 13.41
C ASN A 143 -18.01 -22.98 12.25
N TYR A 144 -17.59 -24.12 11.68
CA TYR A 144 -18.22 -24.75 10.52
C TYR A 144 -19.73 -24.98 10.74
N ASN A 145 -20.13 -25.40 11.95
CA ASN A 145 -21.51 -25.71 12.30
C ASN A 145 -22.32 -24.51 12.81
N SER A 146 -21.76 -23.28 12.79
CA SER A 146 -22.49 -22.08 13.13
C SER A 146 -23.40 -21.64 11.98
N GLU A 147 -24.37 -20.74 12.28
CA GLU A 147 -25.21 -20.14 11.27
C GLU A 147 -24.37 -19.46 10.17
N LEU A 148 -23.37 -18.66 10.56
CA LEU A 148 -22.45 -18.04 9.62
C LEU A 148 -21.59 -19.07 8.88
N GLY A 149 -21.16 -20.15 9.53
CA GLY A 149 -20.47 -21.26 8.87
C GLY A 149 -21.30 -21.92 7.77
N ASN A 150 -22.59 -22.08 8.02
CA ASN A 150 -23.54 -22.58 7.01
C ASN A 150 -23.71 -21.59 5.83
N LEU A 151 -23.68 -20.29 6.07
CA LEU A 151 -23.69 -19.29 5.00
C LEU A 151 -22.40 -19.35 4.18
N ILE A 152 -21.25 -19.41 4.83
CA ILE A 152 -19.95 -19.52 4.16
C ILE A 152 -19.88 -20.76 3.27
N SER A 153 -20.33 -21.91 3.76
CA SER A 153 -20.27 -23.18 3.00
C SER A 153 -21.11 -23.17 1.72
N ASN A 154 -22.09 -22.28 1.63
CA ASN A 154 -22.99 -22.14 0.48
C ASN A 154 -22.68 -20.91 -0.39
N SER A 155 -21.62 -20.16 -0.08
CA SER A 155 -21.28 -18.92 -0.81
C SER A 155 -19.93 -19.03 -1.50
N VAL A 156 -19.77 -18.30 -2.61
CA VAL A 156 -18.51 -18.17 -3.34
C VAL A 156 -17.66 -17.00 -2.87
N GLY A 157 -18.18 -16.18 -1.94
CA GLY A 157 -17.42 -15.06 -1.39
C GLY A 157 -18.12 -14.39 -0.23
N GLY A 158 -17.37 -13.55 0.49
CA GLY A 158 -17.86 -12.79 1.64
C GLY A 158 -17.45 -11.33 1.59
N ILE A 159 -18.40 -10.44 1.86
CA ILE A 159 -18.22 -8.98 1.80
C ILE A 159 -18.80 -8.36 3.06
N ALA A 160 -17.97 -7.62 3.82
CA ALA A 160 -18.45 -6.77 4.92
C ALA A 160 -18.92 -5.43 4.36
N VAL A 161 -20.24 -5.26 4.24
CA VAL A 161 -20.83 -4.08 3.60
C VAL A 161 -21.09 -3.01 4.64
N HIS A 162 -20.59 -1.79 4.38
CA HIS A 162 -20.60 -0.70 5.38
C HIS A 162 -21.08 0.65 4.83
N THR A 163 -21.26 0.81 3.51
CA THR A 163 -21.63 2.10 2.93
C THR A 163 -22.57 1.92 1.76
N PHE A 164 -23.56 2.79 1.66
CA PHE A 164 -24.52 2.89 0.57
C PHE A 164 -24.35 4.25 -0.14
N PHE A 165 -24.52 4.26 -1.45
CA PHE A 165 -24.55 5.45 -2.30
C PHE A 165 -25.84 5.44 -3.09
N PRO A 166 -26.78 6.37 -2.81
CA PRO A 166 -28.05 6.48 -3.55
C PRO A 166 -27.88 7.08 -4.95
N GLY A 167 -26.66 7.27 -5.41
CA GLY A 167 -26.27 7.76 -6.73
C GLY A 167 -24.77 7.90 -6.85
N LEU A 168 -24.28 8.00 -8.09
CA LEU A 168 -22.84 8.04 -8.38
C LEU A 168 -22.12 9.21 -7.71
N THR A 169 -22.76 10.37 -7.61
CA THR A 169 -22.22 11.60 -7.02
C THR A 169 -22.84 11.95 -5.67
N ALA A 170 -23.73 11.10 -5.16
CA ALA A 170 -24.39 11.31 -3.89
C ALA A 170 -23.42 11.16 -2.70
N GLU A 171 -23.74 11.81 -1.59
CA GLU A 171 -23.03 11.56 -0.34
C GLU A 171 -23.26 10.11 0.12
N ASP A 172 -22.24 9.57 0.77
CA ASP A 172 -22.29 8.21 1.30
C ASP A 172 -23.16 8.16 2.57
N GLU A 173 -24.01 7.15 2.62
CA GLU A 173 -24.89 6.87 3.73
C GLU A 173 -24.47 5.59 4.46
N PRO A 174 -24.70 5.48 5.78
CA PRO A 174 -24.59 4.20 6.46
C PRO A 174 -25.67 3.26 5.93
N ILE A 175 -25.37 1.97 5.84
CA ILE A 175 -26.38 0.98 5.45
C ILE A 175 -27.37 0.84 6.62
N THR A 176 -28.61 1.24 6.39
CA THR A 176 -29.72 0.97 7.26
C THR A 176 -30.60 -0.10 6.62
N GLY A 177 -30.83 -1.18 7.35
CA GLY A 177 -31.66 -2.28 6.84
C GLY A 177 -30.90 -3.24 5.91
N PHE A 178 -30.07 -4.07 6.47
CA PHE A 178 -29.29 -5.11 5.80
C PHE A 178 -30.17 -6.15 5.06
N ASN A 179 -31.50 -6.09 5.24
CA ASN A 179 -32.49 -6.99 4.63
C ASN A 179 -32.49 -7.02 3.10
N ILE A 180 -31.91 -6.01 2.43
CA ILE A 180 -31.77 -5.97 0.99
C ILE A 180 -30.93 -7.16 0.46
N PHE A 181 -30.06 -7.70 1.29
CA PHE A 181 -29.23 -8.86 0.99
C PHE A 181 -29.79 -10.17 1.58
N SER A 182 -30.95 -10.12 2.22
CA SER A 182 -31.61 -11.30 2.77
C SER A 182 -32.05 -12.23 1.62
N GLY A 183 -31.66 -13.49 1.74
CA GLY A 183 -31.92 -14.47 0.67
C GLY A 183 -30.80 -14.62 -0.38
N CYS A 184 -29.77 -13.78 -0.36
CA CYS A 184 -28.57 -13.98 -1.16
C CYS A 184 -27.80 -15.20 -0.63
N LYS A 185 -27.73 -16.29 -1.42
CA LYS A 185 -27.03 -17.51 -0.98
C LYS A 185 -25.63 -17.61 -1.59
N ASP A 186 -25.43 -17.05 -2.78
CA ASP A 186 -24.17 -17.18 -3.50
C ASP A 186 -23.05 -16.27 -2.95
N ILE A 187 -23.41 -15.18 -2.24
CA ILE A 187 -22.47 -14.29 -1.55
C ILE A 187 -22.93 -14.13 -0.10
N THR A 188 -22.02 -14.28 0.86
CA THR A 188 -22.27 -13.96 2.24
C THR A 188 -22.02 -12.47 2.50
N PHE A 189 -23.08 -11.70 2.69
CA PHE A 189 -22.95 -10.31 3.12
C PHE A 189 -22.91 -10.25 4.65
N ILE A 190 -21.90 -9.58 5.19
CA ILE A 190 -21.71 -9.41 6.63
C ILE A 190 -22.04 -7.97 7.00
N ALA A 191 -22.97 -7.83 7.96
CA ALA A 191 -23.28 -6.53 8.53
C ALA A 191 -22.13 -6.00 9.39
N THR A 192 -21.96 -4.69 9.38
CA THR A 192 -21.05 -3.99 10.30
C THR A 192 -21.75 -3.56 11.60
N GLU A 193 -23.05 -3.74 11.68
CA GLU A 193 -23.83 -3.47 12.88
C GLU A 193 -23.39 -4.35 14.05
N MET A 194 -23.43 -3.81 15.26
CA MET A 194 -23.11 -4.55 16.48
C MET A 194 -24.31 -5.37 16.93
N ALA A 195 -24.08 -6.60 17.37
CA ALA A 195 -25.14 -7.49 17.86
C ALA A 195 -25.85 -6.93 19.11
N SER A 196 -25.15 -6.15 19.93
CA SER A 196 -25.68 -5.43 21.06
C SER A 196 -24.98 -4.09 21.23
N LYS A 197 -25.63 -3.12 21.84
CA LYS A 197 -25.06 -1.80 22.10
C LYS A 197 -24.17 -1.86 23.34
N PRO A 198 -22.87 -1.46 23.23
CA PRO A 198 -22.00 -1.41 24.39
C PRO A 198 -22.41 -0.29 25.35
N ASN A 199 -22.22 -0.53 26.65
CA ASN A 199 -22.32 0.50 27.67
C ASN A 199 -20.93 1.14 27.87
N ILE A 200 -20.77 2.39 27.48
CA ILE A 200 -19.48 3.10 27.52
C ILE A 200 -19.51 4.14 28.64
N VAL A 201 -18.60 4.03 29.58
CA VAL A 201 -18.41 5.00 30.67
C VAL A 201 -17.15 5.81 30.39
N ILE A 202 -17.31 7.11 30.15
CA ILE A 202 -16.16 7.96 29.88
C ILE A 202 -15.27 8.09 31.13
N ASN A 203 -14.01 7.72 31.00
CA ASN A 203 -13.03 7.91 32.04
C ASN A 203 -12.79 9.41 32.26
N SER A 204 -13.26 9.95 33.40
CA SER A 204 -13.18 11.37 33.71
C SER A 204 -11.77 11.94 33.74
N THR A 205 -10.79 11.15 34.22
CA THR A 205 -9.38 11.57 34.24
C THR A 205 -8.81 11.71 32.82
N LEU A 206 -9.08 10.76 31.95
CA LEU A 206 -8.61 10.82 30.55
C LEU A 206 -9.29 11.94 29.77
N LEU A 207 -10.61 12.16 30.02
CA LEU A 207 -11.33 13.28 29.45
C LEU A 207 -10.75 14.62 29.90
N LEU A 208 -10.55 14.81 31.20
CA LEU A 208 -9.94 16.02 31.74
C LEU A 208 -8.54 16.27 31.19
N ASN A 209 -7.73 15.22 31.04
CA ASN A 209 -6.40 15.33 30.44
C ASN A 209 -6.48 15.79 28.99
N ALA A 210 -7.41 15.26 28.19
CA ALA A 210 -7.59 15.68 26.80
C ALA A 210 -8.09 17.13 26.71
N GLN A 211 -9.06 17.52 27.53
CA GLN A 211 -9.56 18.89 27.61
C GLN A 211 -8.48 19.88 28.07
N HIS A 212 -7.65 19.49 29.07
CA HIS A 212 -6.54 20.30 29.55
C HIS A 212 -5.46 20.48 28.47
N ALA A 213 -5.08 19.40 27.78
CA ALA A 213 -4.13 19.48 26.68
C ALA A 213 -4.62 20.43 25.56
N ILE A 214 -5.91 20.33 25.19
CA ILE A 214 -6.51 21.24 24.22
C ILE A 214 -6.46 22.67 24.73
N ALA A 215 -6.92 22.93 25.96
CA ALA A 215 -6.97 24.28 26.53
C ALA A 215 -5.58 24.92 26.61
N THR A 216 -4.55 24.13 26.91
CA THR A 216 -3.16 24.61 27.08
C THR A 216 -2.48 24.86 25.74
N HIS A 217 -2.70 24.02 24.74
CA HIS A 217 -1.86 23.97 23.54
C HIS A 217 -2.55 24.44 22.25
N SER A 218 -3.88 24.62 22.22
CA SER A 218 -4.64 24.98 21.00
C SER A 218 -4.05 26.18 20.28
N ASN A 219 -3.78 27.26 21.00
CA ASN A 219 -3.25 28.47 20.38
C ASN A 219 -1.88 28.23 19.71
N ALA A 220 -0.99 27.48 20.36
CA ALA A 220 0.33 27.18 19.80
C ALA A 220 0.22 26.32 18.52
N VAL A 221 -0.68 25.34 18.52
CA VAL A 221 -0.94 24.47 17.34
C VAL A 221 -1.52 25.29 16.20
N ASP A 222 -2.55 26.08 16.42
CA ASP A 222 -3.22 26.87 15.38
C ASP A 222 -2.29 27.94 14.81
N VAL A 223 -1.48 28.60 15.65
CA VAL A 223 -0.43 29.53 15.19
C VAL A 223 0.58 28.83 14.30
N ALA A 224 1.05 27.63 14.67
CA ALA A 224 2.01 26.87 13.89
C ALA A 224 1.41 26.46 12.52
N ILE A 225 0.20 25.89 12.51
CA ILE A 225 -0.48 25.48 11.28
C ILE A 225 -0.67 26.69 10.35
N ASN A 226 -1.18 27.81 10.85
CA ASN A 226 -1.39 29.01 10.06
C ASN A 226 -0.07 29.58 9.48
N LYS A 227 1.02 29.56 10.27
CA LYS A 227 2.36 29.98 9.79
C LYS A 227 2.91 29.06 8.70
N ILE A 228 2.74 27.73 8.85
CA ILE A 228 3.15 26.76 7.84
C ILE A 228 2.38 27.02 6.53
N ILE A 229 1.09 27.27 6.60
CA ILE A 229 0.25 27.57 5.45
C ILE A 229 0.67 28.89 4.80
N ALA A 230 0.82 29.96 5.57
CA ALA A 230 1.24 31.28 5.10
C ALA A 230 2.64 31.25 4.45
N ALA A 231 3.54 30.44 5.00
CA ALA A 231 4.89 30.23 4.44
C ALA A 231 4.92 29.33 3.19
N LYS A 232 3.77 28.82 2.73
CA LYS A 232 3.62 27.84 1.64
C LYS A 232 4.40 26.55 1.86
N CYS A 233 4.55 26.13 3.13
CA CYS A 233 5.29 24.95 3.56
C CYS A 233 4.34 23.78 3.93
N LYS A 234 3.23 23.61 3.20
CA LYS A 234 2.21 22.56 3.50
C LYS A 234 2.80 21.14 3.59
N CYS A 235 3.96 20.89 2.97
CA CYS A 235 4.71 19.64 3.11
C CYS A 235 5.06 19.31 4.57
N VAL A 236 5.23 20.32 5.45
CA VAL A 236 5.48 20.12 6.88
C VAL A 236 4.28 19.47 7.55
N ILE A 237 3.06 19.98 7.30
CA ILE A 237 1.83 19.36 7.82
C ILE A 237 1.66 17.94 7.29
N ASN A 238 1.90 17.74 5.98
CA ASN A 238 1.78 16.44 5.35
C ASN A 238 2.80 15.41 5.88
N ALA A 239 3.91 15.85 6.47
CA ALA A 239 4.92 14.97 7.07
C ALA A 239 4.56 14.50 8.49
N ILE A 240 3.65 15.19 9.19
CA ILE A 240 3.31 14.86 10.59
C ILE A 240 2.70 13.47 10.71
N GLY A 241 1.74 13.11 9.87
CA GLY A 241 1.11 11.78 9.90
C GLY A 241 2.11 10.63 9.65
N PRO A 242 2.93 10.67 8.57
CA PRO A 242 4.02 9.72 8.38
C PRO A 242 5.05 9.69 9.52
N PHE A 243 5.36 10.84 10.11
CA PHE A 243 6.24 10.91 11.29
C PHE A 243 5.66 10.17 12.49
N ILE A 244 4.40 10.44 12.85
CA ILE A 244 3.70 9.73 13.93
C ILE A 244 3.71 8.21 13.66
N THR A 245 3.49 7.80 12.42
CA THR A 245 3.58 6.39 12.03
C THR A 245 4.98 5.82 12.30
N SER A 246 6.04 6.54 11.94
CA SER A 246 7.42 6.08 12.19
C SER A 246 7.77 6.02 13.69
N MET A 247 7.20 6.91 14.50
CA MET A 247 7.35 6.87 15.96
C MET A 247 6.70 5.63 16.57
N ILE A 248 5.52 5.27 16.08
CA ILE A 248 4.81 4.06 16.46
C ILE A 248 5.63 2.81 16.09
N GLU A 249 6.26 2.79 14.92
CA GLU A 249 7.12 1.69 14.45
C GLU A 249 8.37 1.52 15.32
N SER A 250 8.99 2.61 15.73
CA SER A 250 10.23 2.59 16.50
C SER A 250 10.04 2.33 18.00
N GLU A 251 8.79 2.24 18.49
CA GLU A 251 8.42 2.06 19.90
C GLU A 251 8.91 3.17 20.85
N ASP A 252 9.45 4.24 20.31
CA ASP A 252 10.03 5.33 21.07
C ASP A 252 9.09 6.55 21.06
N LEU A 253 8.18 6.56 22.03
CA LEU A 253 7.14 7.58 22.17
C LEU A 253 7.48 8.67 23.22
N GLU A 254 8.61 8.57 23.91
CA GLU A 254 8.93 9.41 25.08
C GLU A 254 10.06 10.42 24.85
N THR A 255 10.75 10.42 23.72
CA THR A 255 11.89 11.31 23.46
C THR A 255 11.51 12.62 22.76
N ASP A 256 12.45 13.55 22.71
CA ASP A 256 12.34 14.88 22.09
C ASP A 256 11.68 14.87 20.71
N ILE A 257 10.38 15.04 20.72
CA ILE A 257 9.50 14.94 19.56
C ILE A 257 9.88 15.92 18.45
N VAL A 258 10.43 17.07 18.82
CA VAL A 258 10.77 18.14 17.87
C VAL A 258 12.03 17.78 17.09
N ASN A 259 13.10 17.39 17.79
CA ASN A 259 14.34 17.00 17.13
C ASN A 259 14.13 15.76 16.25
N ARG A 260 13.37 14.78 16.72
CA ARG A 260 13.01 13.60 15.91
C ARG A 260 12.18 13.94 14.69
N PHE A 261 11.23 14.89 14.82
CA PHE A 261 10.49 15.35 13.64
C PHE A 261 11.43 16.05 12.64
N ILE A 262 12.36 16.86 13.10
CA ILE A 262 13.33 17.54 12.24
C ILE A 262 14.22 16.50 11.52
N GLU A 263 14.74 15.52 12.22
CA GLU A 263 15.54 14.44 11.64
C GLU A 263 14.75 13.65 10.59
N PHE A 264 13.51 13.28 10.92
CA PHE A 264 12.61 12.59 10.00
C PHE A 264 12.28 13.41 8.75
N ALA A 265 12.04 14.71 8.93
CA ALA A 265 11.52 15.61 7.91
C ALA A 265 12.61 16.17 6.98
N THR A 266 13.82 16.42 7.53
CA THR A 266 14.94 17.05 6.79
C THR A 266 15.24 16.38 5.43
N PRO A 267 15.40 15.07 5.33
CA PRO A 267 15.67 14.42 4.04
C PRO A 267 14.49 14.46 3.05
N ARG A 268 13.32 14.82 3.52
CA ARG A 268 12.06 14.86 2.74
C ARG A 268 11.70 16.24 2.23
N PHE A 269 12.40 17.28 2.69
CA PHE A 269 12.10 18.66 2.36
C PHE A 269 13.15 19.30 1.44
N THR A 270 12.74 20.34 0.75
CA THR A 270 13.69 21.19 0.02
C THR A 270 14.58 21.94 1.01
N LYS A 271 15.80 22.28 0.58
CA LYS A 271 16.76 23.06 1.40
C LYS A 271 16.13 24.32 2.02
N SER A 272 15.33 25.06 1.25
CA SER A 272 14.64 26.27 1.72
C SER A 272 13.63 26.01 2.85
N VAL A 273 12.91 24.88 2.82
CA VAL A 273 11.96 24.51 3.89
C VAL A 273 12.74 24.07 5.13
N THR A 274 13.79 23.26 4.94
CA THR A 274 14.65 22.81 6.04
C THR A 274 15.34 23.98 6.74
N GLU A 275 15.89 24.93 6.01
CA GLU A 275 16.52 26.13 6.58
C GLU A 275 15.53 26.95 7.43
N LYS A 276 14.28 27.12 6.96
CA LYS A 276 13.23 27.80 7.74
C LYS A 276 12.90 27.04 9.02
N LEU A 277 12.80 25.72 8.93
CA LEU A 277 12.43 24.84 10.05
C LEU A 277 13.54 24.76 11.10
N CYS A 278 14.80 24.74 10.70
CA CYS A 278 15.96 24.54 11.55
C CYS A 278 16.70 25.83 11.94
N LYS A 279 16.29 27.00 11.43
CA LYS A 279 16.98 28.26 11.73
C LYS A 279 16.85 28.62 13.21
N PRO A 280 17.92 28.56 14.01
CA PRO A 280 17.86 28.86 15.45
C PRO A 280 17.36 30.28 15.70
N ASN A 281 16.51 30.45 16.72
CA ASN A 281 15.95 31.74 17.16
C ASN A 281 15.09 32.47 16.10
N GLY A 282 14.75 31.87 14.98
CA GLY A 282 13.76 32.41 14.07
C GLY A 282 12.35 32.24 14.63
N GLN A 283 11.48 33.27 14.54
CA GLN A 283 10.10 33.19 15.08
C GLN A 283 9.30 32.04 14.45
N PHE A 284 9.55 31.74 13.18
CA PHE A 284 8.94 30.59 12.48
C PHE A 284 9.33 29.27 13.16
N HIS A 285 10.61 29.08 13.45
CA HIS A 285 11.14 27.90 14.14
C HIS A 285 10.54 27.74 15.53
N ILE A 286 10.53 28.81 16.34
CA ILE A 286 9.99 28.78 17.70
C ILE A 286 8.52 28.39 17.72
N ASP A 287 7.71 28.98 16.85
CA ASP A 287 6.27 28.73 16.80
C ASP A 287 5.95 27.32 16.29
N ILE A 288 6.69 26.83 15.29
CA ILE A 288 6.53 25.45 14.80
C ILE A 288 6.89 24.44 15.90
N HIS A 289 7.98 24.66 16.63
CA HIS A 289 8.40 23.77 17.72
C HIS A 289 7.34 23.71 18.84
N LYS A 290 6.86 24.87 19.29
CA LYS A 290 5.77 24.93 20.27
C LYS A 290 4.50 24.24 19.78
N GLY A 291 4.17 24.46 18.49
CA GLY A 291 3.02 23.81 17.86
C GLY A 291 3.17 22.30 17.76
N LEU A 292 4.35 21.79 17.44
CA LEU A 292 4.60 20.33 17.37
C LEU A 292 4.49 19.67 18.74
N ILE A 293 5.04 20.29 19.80
CA ILE A 293 4.89 19.81 21.17
C ILE A 293 3.41 19.77 21.55
N GLY A 294 2.70 20.89 21.34
CA GLY A 294 1.28 20.96 21.68
C GLY A 294 0.43 19.97 20.87
N LEU A 295 0.73 19.78 19.58
CA LEU A 295 0.06 18.80 18.73
C LEU A 295 0.24 17.38 19.29
N TRP A 296 1.46 17.03 19.71
CA TRP A 296 1.78 15.72 20.28
C TRP A 296 1.05 15.48 21.60
N GLU A 297 1.00 16.47 22.48
CA GLU A 297 0.29 16.39 23.77
C GLU A 297 -1.21 16.17 23.56
N ILE A 298 -1.84 16.95 22.66
CA ILE A 298 -3.25 16.80 22.33
C ILE A 298 -3.50 15.45 21.68
N TRP A 299 -2.68 15.06 20.69
CA TRP A 299 -2.79 13.79 19.97
C TRP A 299 -2.72 12.60 20.94
N SER A 300 -1.73 12.61 21.84
CA SER A 300 -1.50 11.55 22.84
C SER A 300 -2.68 11.43 23.82
N ALA A 301 -3.20 12.56 24.30
CA ALA A 301 -4.32 12.57 25.23
C ALA A 301 -5.62 12.04 24.60
N ILE A 302 -5.93 12.44 23.36
CA ILE A 302 -7.09 11.93 22.60
C ILE A 302 -6.91 10.44 22.29
N SER A 303 -5.71 10.01 21.92
CA SER A 303 -5.41 8.61 21.65
C SER A 303 -5.66 7.73 22.89
N LYS A 304 -5.22 8.17 24.08
CA LYS A 304 -5.46 7.45 25.35
C LYS A 304 -6.96 7.32 25.66
N LEU A 305 -7.73 8.41 25.47
CA LEU A 305 -9.18 8.40 25.68
C LEU A 305 -9.88 7.42 24.70
N LYS A 306 -9.51 7.46 23.44
CA LYS A 306 -10.00 6.52 22.40
C LYS A 306 -9.69 5.07 22.75
N LEU A 307 -8.48 4.77 23.20
CA LEU A 307 -8.04 3.41 23.53
C LEU A 307 -8.79 2.86 24.75
N ASP A 308 -9.09 3.68 25.74
CA ASP A 308 -9.92 3.27 26.88
C ASP A 308 -11.36 2.91 26.45
N ILE A 309 -11.95 3.72 25.57
CA ILE A 309 -13.27 3.43 24.99
C ILE A 309 -13.22 2.10 24.20
N LYS A 310 -12.21 1.92 23.34
CA LYS A 310 -12.04 0.66 22.59
C LYS A 310 -11.96 -0.55 23.52
N ARG A 311 -11.15 -0.46 24.58
CA ARG A 311 -11.00 -1.53 25.57
C ARG A 311 -12.35 -1.88 26.20
N GLN A 312 -13.17 -0.89 26.59
CA GLN A 312 -14.48 -1.15 27.18
C GLN A 312 -15.43 -1.86 26.22
N ILE A 313 -15.38 -1.52 24.93
CA ILE A 313 -16.19 -2.21 23.90
C ILE A 313 -15.70 -3.65 23.73
N ASP A 314 -14.38 -3.86 23.67
CA ASP A 314 -13.77 -5.19 23.53
C ASP A 314 -14.12 -6.11 24.69
N GLU A 315 -14.05 -5.61 25.92
CA GLU A 315 -14.36 -6.37 27.15
C GLU A 315 -15.83 -6.82 27.24
N GLN A 316 -16.75 -6.09 26.62
CA GLN A 316 -18.16 -6.45 26.60
C GLN A 316 -18.51 -7.52 25.57
N GLN A 317 -17.56 -7.95 24.75
CA GLN A 317 -17.73 -8.99 23.72
C GLN A 317 -18.97 -8.80 22.82
N VAL A 318 -19.31 -7.55 22.51
CA VAL A 318 -20.46 -7.17 21.67
C VAL A 318 -20.29 -7.55 20.21
N HIS A 319 -19.60 -8.67 19.95
CA HIS A 319 -19.22 -9.09 18.62
C HIS A 319 -20.33 -9.92 17.96
N SER A 320 -20.36 -9.85 16.64
CA SER A 320 -21.12 -10.78 15.81
C SER A 320 -20.55 -12.22 16.00
N ALA A 321 -21.24 -13.22 15.44
CA ALA A 321 -20.89 -14.66 15.54
C ALA A 321 -19.47 -15.04 15.05
N VAL A 322 -18.65 -14.07 14.68
CA VAL A 322 -17.26 -14.24 14.20
C VAL A 322 -16.30 -13.94 15.33
N GLN A 323 -15.55 -14.94 15.76
CA GLN A 323 -14.47 -14.75 16.73
C GLN A 323 -13.14 -14.62 16.00
N PRO A 324 -12.41 -13.52 16.17
CA PRO A 324 -11.04 -13.42 15.69
C PRO A 324 -10.12 -14.36 16.49
N ILE A 325 -9.05 -14.84 15.85
CA ILE A 325 -8.11 -15.76 16.50
C ILE A 325 -7.19 -15.00 17.41
N ILE A 326 -7.21 -15.38 18.69
CA ILE A 326 -6.40 -14.79 19.76
C ILE A 326 -4.92 -15.25 19.73
N ASN A 327 -4.40 -15.83 18.65
CA ASN A 327 -2.97 -16.13 18.51
C ASN A 327 -2.20 -15.06 17.72
N SER A 328 -2.89 -14.07 17.20
CA SER A 328 -2.27 -12.84 16.74
C SER A 328 -2.52 -11.76 17.79
N ILE A 329 -1.56 -10.90 17.97
CA ILE A 329 -1.52 -9.75 18.89
C ILE A 329 -2.77 -8.83 18.78
N ILE A 330 -3.70 -9.12 17.83
CA ILE A 330 -4.87 -8.29 17.52
C ILE A 330 -6.11 -9.17 17.38
N SER A 331 -7.10 -8.91 18.21
CA SER A 331 -8.37 -9.65 18.19
C SER A 331 -9.30 -9.21 17.03
N HIS A 332 -9.29 -7.95 16.63
CA HIS A 332 -9.97 -7.37 15.45
C HIS A 332 -9.47 -5.95 15.22
N GLU A 333 -9.78 -5.35 14.05
CA GLU A 333 -9.26 -4.02 13.73
C GLU A 333 -9.82 -2.94 14.69
N GLY A 334 -11.10 -2.99 14.99
CA GLY A 334 -11.77 -2.06 15.88
C GLY A 334 -13.16 -1.65 15.42
N TYR A 335 -13.50 -0.37 15.58
CA TYR A 335 -14.84 0.14 15.34
C TYR A 335 -14.80 1.44 14.52
N VAL A 336 -15.96 1.82 14.00
CA VAL A 336 -16.18 3.13 13.37
C VAL A 336 -17.38 3.77 14.04
N THR A 337 -17.29 5.06 14.35
CA THR A 337 -18.39 5.88 14.86
C THR A 337 -18.64 7.08 13.94
N GLY A 338 -19.78 7.76 14.09
CA GLY A 338 -20.15 8.90 13.28
C GLY A 338 -20.88 8.52 11.99
N ALA A 339 -21.35 9.51 11.24
CA ALA A 339 -22.06 9.36 9.98
C ALA A 339 -21.45 10.27 8.89
N GLY A 340 -21.58 9.88 7.63
CA GLY A 340 -21.11 10.67 6.50
C GLY A 340 -19.63 11.05 6.63
N ASN A 341 -19.35 12.34 6.48
CA ASN A 341 -17.98 12.88 6.55
C ASN A 341 -17.43 13.01 7.99
N THR A 342 -18.24 12.74 9.02
CA THR A 342 -17.80 12.80 10.43
C THR A 342 -17.32 11.44 10.96
N LYS A 343 -17.30 10.39 10.15
CA LYS A 343 -16.86 9.06 10.56
C LYS A 343 -15.44 9.06 11.13
N LEU A 344 -15.26 8.41 12.27
CA LEU A 344 -13.98 8.26 12.98
C LEU A 344 -13.70 6.80 13.29
N LYS A 345 -12.42 6.41 13.23
CA LYS A 345 -11.93 5.05 13.54
C LYS A 345 -11.58 4.93 15.02
N ILE A 346 -12.19 3.98 15.71
CA ILE A 346 -11.82 3.57 17.07
C ILE A 346 -10.99 2.30 16.97
N VAL A 347 -9.73 2.48 16.59
CA VAL A 347 -8.76 1.40 16.34
C VAL A 347 -7.54 1.62 17.23
N ASN A 348 -6.97 0.55 17.79
CA ASN A 348 -5.65 0.62 18.40
C ASN A 348 -4.57 0.74 17.32
N ARG A 349 -4.25 2.00 16.97
CA ARG A 349 -3.29 2.29 15.91
C ARG A 349 -1.89 1.73 16.20
N LEU A 350 -1.49 1.71 17.48
CA LEU A 350 -0.18 1.20 17.90
C LEU A 350 -0.07 -0.29 17.60
N GLU A 351 -1.02 -1.09 18.05
CA GLU A 351 -1.02 -2.54 17.84
C GLU A 351 -1.26 -2.91 16.37
N PHE A 352 -2.25 -2.27 15.75
CA PHE A 352 -2.62 -2.58 14.36
C PHE A 352 -1.52 -2.17 13.36
N SER A 353 -0.90 -1.01 13.55
CA SER A 353 0.25 -0.60 12.74
C SER A 353 1.43 -1.53 12.97
N ARG A 354 1.75 -1.88 14.23
CA ARG A 354 2.80 -2.85 14.53
C ARG A 354 2.56 -4.20 13.86
N ALA A 355 1.34 -4.72 13.89
CA ALA A 355 1.02 -5.97 13.21
C ALA A 355 1.09 -5.88 11.68
N ASN A 356 0.71 -4.74 11.11
CA ASN A 356 0.93 -4.47 9.69
C ASN A 356 2.42 -4.40 9.35
N PHE A 357 3.24 -3.82 10.24
CA PHE A 357 4.69 -3.71 10.06
C PHE A 357 5.45 -4.96 10.47
N SER A 358 4.97 -5.74 11.42
CA SER A 358 5.56 -7.05 11.78
C SER A 358 5.45 -8.06 10.65
N LYS A 359 4.48 -7.90 9.75
CA LYS A 359 4.48 -8.62 8.46
C LYS A 359 5.74 -8.31 7.63
N TYR A 360 6.40 -7.19 7.88
CA TYR A 360 7.62 -6.73 7.21
C TYR A 360 8.87 -6.77 8.10
N LYS A 361 8.73 -6.95 9.41
CA LYS A 361 9.86 -7.24 10.33
C LYS A 361 10.09 -8.74 10.35
N VAL A 362 11.08 -9.15 9.59
CA VAL A 362 11.64 -10.50 9.63
C VAL A 362 12.21 -10.71 11.04
N SER A 363 11.86 -11.80 11.73
CA SER A 363 12.45 -12.14 13.04
C SER A 363 13.97 -12.30 12.90
N THR A 364 14.73 -12.11 13.98
CA THR A 364 16.19 -12.28 13.96
C THR A 364 16.57 -13.68 13.46
N GLU A 365 15.76 -14.69 13.81
CA GLU A 365 15.91 -16.08 13.35
C GLU A 365 15.62 -16.24 11.86
N GLU A 366 14.61 -15.52 11.32
CA GLU A 366 14.34 -15.44 9.88
C GLU A 366 15.39 -14.63 9.14
N ILE A 367 15.98 -13.58 9.74
CA ILE A 367 17.12 -12.85 9.16
C ILE A 367 18.33 -13.77 9.08
N GLU A 368 18.61 -14.57 10.10
CA GLU A 368 19.68 -15.56 10.09
C GLU A 368 19.42 -16.70 9.09
N ALA A 369 18.19 -17.19 9.02
CA ALA A 369 17.79 -18.18 8.01
C ALA A 369 17.87 -17.60 6.58
N LYS A 370 17.46 -16.33 6.40
CA LYS A 370 17.51 -15.64 5.10
C LYS A 370 18.92 -15.21 4.72
N SER A 371 19.82 -14.95 5.69
CA SER A 371 21.25 -14.69 5.41
C SER A 371 21.99 -15.92 4.84
N LYS A 372 21.41 -17.11 5.00
CA LYS A 372 21.91 -18.36 4.40
C LYS A 372 21.31 -18.63 3.03
N MET A 373 20.36 -17.82 2.54
CA MET A 373 19.83 -17.98 1.18
C MET A 373 20.83 -17.51 0.13
N PRO A 374 20.88 -18.18 -1.01
CA PRO A 374 21.78 -17.79 -2.08
C PRO A 374 21.45 -16.37 -2.57
N MET A 375 22.49 -15.61 -2.83
CA MET A 375 22.39 -14.27 -3.41
C MET A 375 22.26 -14.38 -4.92
N ALA A 376 21.21 -13.79 -5.50
CA ALA A 376 21.10 -13.69 -6.95
C ALA A 376 21.92 -12.49 -7.47
N THR A 377 22.61 -12.71 -8.59
CA THR A 377 23.22 -11.63 -9.36
C THR A 377 22.55 -11.55 -10.72
N PHE A 378 22.11 -10.38 -11.12
CA PHE A 378 21.41 -10.24 -12.38
C PHE A 378 21.78 -8.98 -13.14
N CYS A 379 21.61 -9.02 -14.45
CA CYS A 379 21.60 -7.83 -15.30
C CYS A 379 20.29 -7.75 -16.09
N PHE A 380 19.95 -6.52 -16.46
CA PHE A 380 18.78 -6.23 -17.28
C PHE A 380 19.17 -5.22 -18.36
N GLY A 381 18.81 -5.50 -19.61
CA GLY A 381 19.13 -4.62 -20.72
C GLY A 381 18.13 -4.68 -21.86
N ARG A 382 18.02 -3.58 -22.62
CA ARG A 382 17.24 -3.58 -23.88
C ARG A 382 17.86 -4.53 -24.91
N MET A 383 19.21 -4.53 -25.03
CA MET A 383 19.99 -5.43 -25.91
C MET A 383 19.40 -5.56 -27.33
N ASN A 384 19.13 -4.42 -27.95
CA ASN A 384 18.38 -4.34 -29.21
C ASN A 384 19.16 -3.56 -30.30
N PRO A 385 20.10 -4.20 -31.02
CA PRO A 385 20.64 -5.53 -30.78
C PRO A 385 21.62 -5.59 -29.60
N PRO A 386 22.00 -6.80 -29.11
CA PRO A 386 23.12 -6.95 -28.18
C PRO A 386 24.43 -6.48 -28.85
N THR A 387 25.35 -5.98 -28.03
CA THR A 387 26.64 -5.44 -28.49
C THR A 387 27.77 -5.93 -27.58
N VAL A 388 29.03 -5.78 -28.02
CA VAL A 388 30.21 -6.12 -27.19
C VAL A 388 30.23 -5.37 -25.86
N GLY A 389 29.63 -4.19 -25.78
CA GLY A 389 29.42 -3.46 -24.50
C GLY A 389 28.50 -4.20 -23.53
N HIS A 390 27.53 -4.95 -24.03
CA HIS A 390 26.66 -5.77 -23.18
C HIS A 390 27.39 -7.00 -22.67
N LYS A 391 28.38 -7.53 -23.42
CA LYS A 391 29.19 -8.68 -23.00
C LYS A 391 29.88 -8.45 -21.66
N LYS A 392 30.40 -7.23 -21.41
CA LYS A 392 31.05 -6.89 -20.12
C LYS A 392 30.06 -7.02 -18.96
N VAL A 393 28.85 -6.51 -19.12
CA VAL A 393 27.81 -6.58 -18.10
C VAL A 393 27.38 -8.03 -17.86
N ILE A 394 27.15 -8.78 -18.93
CA ILE A 394 26.78 -10.21 -18.89
C ILE A 394 27.88 -11.02 -18.21
N HIS A 395 29.14 -10.86 -18.65
CA HIS A 395 30.30 -11.55 -18.09
C HIS A 395 30.42 -11.31 -16.59
N GLN A 396 30.38 -10.06 -16.15
CA GLN A 396 30.46 -9.72 -14.72
C GLN A 396 29.27 -10.26 -13.91
N THR A 397 28.10 -10.32 -14.52
CA THR A 397 26.93 -10.92 -13.89
C THR A 397 27.16 -12.39 -13.59
N VAL A 398 27.68 -13.14 -14.57
CA VAL A 398 27.95 -14.57 -14.44
C VAL A 398 29.12 -14.83 -13.49
N GLU A 399 30.20 -14.06 -13.59
CA GLU A 399 31.38 -14.20 -12.71
C GLU A 399 31.03 -13.99 -11.23
N LEU A 400 30.18 -12.99 -10.92
CA LEU A 400 29.76 -12.70 -9.56
C LEU A 400 28.65 -13.63 -9.06
N GLY A 401 27.72 -13.99 -9.93
CA GLY A 401 26.53 -14.77 -9.55
C GLY A 401 26.73 -16.28 -9.64
N LYS A 402 27.69 -16.74 -10.45
CA LYS A 402 27.92 -18.17 -10.75
C LYS A 402 26.59 -18.86 -11.10
N GLU A 403 26.26 -19.93 -10.42
CA GLU A 403 25.00 -20.68 -10.60
C GLU A 403 23.73 -19.88 -10.29
N HIS A 404 23.86 -18.75 -9.57
CA HIS A 404 22.78 -17.82 -9.22
C HIS A 404 22.82 -16.53 -10.06
N ALA A 405 23.41 -16.61 -11.25
CA ALA A 405 23.42 -15.52 -12.22
C ALA A 405 22.20 -15.56 -13.15
N TYR A 406 21.65 -14.38 -13.48
CA TYR A 406 20.46 -14.27 -14.33
C TYR A 406 20.61 -13.11 -15.31
N ILE A 407 20.36 -13.37 -16.58
CA ILE A 407 20.42 -12.38 -17.65
C ILE A 407 18.99 -12.12 -18.15
N PHE A 408 18.52 -10.90 -18.01
CA PHE A 408 17.20 -10.49 -18.47
C PHE A 408 17.32 -9.56 -19.68
N ALA A 409 16.60 -9.89 -20.75
CA ALA A 409 16.36 -8.99 -21.85
C ALA A 409 15.00 -8.28 -21.67
N SER A 410 14.93 -6.98 -21.97
CA SER A 410 13.67 -6.25 -21.95
C SER A 410 12.69 -6.81 -22.98
N SER A 411 11.45 -7.07 -22.55
CA SER A 411 10.36 -7.45 -23.46
C SER A 411 9.82 -6.28 -24.29
N LYS A 412 10.34 -5.06 -24.09
CA LYS A 412 9.91 -3.89 -24.86
C LYS A 412 10.28 -4.05 -26.33
N CYS A 413 9.30 -3.87 -27.22
CA CYS A 413 9.48 -3.79 -28.66
C CYS A 413 8.86 -2.46 -29.14
N ASP A 414 9.62 -1.70 -29.93
CA ASP A 414 9.21 -0.43 -30.52
C ASP A 414 9.87 -0.28 -31.89
N PRO A 415 9.12 -0.19 -32.99
CA PRO A 415 9.68 -0.15 -34.35
C PRO A 415 10.73 0.93 -34.57
N SER A 416 10.65 2.04 -33.82
CA SER A 416 11.56 3.20 -34.00
C SER A 416 12.84 3.08 -33.16
N SER A 417 12.75 2.55 -31.94
CA SER A 417 13.85 2.56 -30.97
C SER A 417 14.35 1.19 -30.56
N ASP A 418 13.49 0.16 -30.54
CA ASP A 418 13.78 -1.20 -30.10
C ASP A 418 13.11 -2.21 -31.07
N PRO A 419 13.54 -2.29 -32.35
CA PRO A 419 12.79 -2.96 -33.42
C PRO A 419 12.78 -4.48 -33.35
N LEU A 420 13.68 -5.11 -32.60
CA LEU A 420 13.69 -6.57 -32.44
C LEU A 420 12.64 -6.96 -31.39
N ASP A 421 11.79 -7.93 -31.75
CA ASP A 421 10.93 -8.56 -30.76
C ASP A 421 11.73 -9.38 -29.74
N TYR A 422 11.01 -9.84 -28.71
CA TYR A 422 11.65 -10.49 -27.57
C TYR A 422 12.36 -11.80 -27.95
N GLU A 423 11.71 -12.62 -28.75
CA GLU A 423 12.20 -13.93 -29.20
C GLU A 423 13.46 -13.77 -30.05
N VAL A 424 13.41 -12.90 -31.04
CA VAL A 424 14.56 -12.60 -31.90
C VAL A 424 15.72 -12.05 -31.08
N LYS A 425 15.44 -11.16 -30.15
CA LYS A 425 16.45 -10.56 -29.24
C LYS A 425 17.13 -11.61 -28.38
N THR A 426 16.37 -12.49 -27.74
CA THR A 426 16.91 -13.56 -26.88
C THR A 426 17.73 -14.58 -27.69
N GLU A 427 17.28 -14.93 -28.88
CA GLU A 427 18.01 -15.76 -29.83
C GLU A 427 19.37 -15.13 -30.21
N PHE A 428 19.40 -13.83 -30.52
CA PHE A 428 20.62 -13.11 -30.82
C PHE A 428 21.60 -13.13 -29.64
N ILE A 429 21.13 -12.89 -28.42
CA ILE A 429 21.96 -12.90 -27.22
C ILE A 429 22.60 -14.29 -27.05
N LYS A 430 21.85 -15.38 -27.22
CA LYS A 430 22.34 -16.75 -27.13
C LYS A 430 23.38 -17.07 -28.21
N LYS A 431 23.17 -16.57 -29.44
CA LYS A 431 24.11 -16.76 -30.54
C LYS A 431 25.41 -15.99 -30.37
N ILE A 432 25.36 -14.75 -29.91
CA ILE A 432 26.52 -13.88 -29.72
C ILE A 432 27.28 -14.26 -28.45
N HIS A 433 26.60 -14.79 -27.45
CA HIS A 433 27.16 -15.15 -26.15
C HIS A 433 26.78 -16.58 -25.75
N PRO A 434 27.20 -17.60 -26.52
CA PRO A 434 26.78 -18.99 -26.30
C PRO A 434 27.17 -19.52 -24.91
N ASP A 435 28.30 -19.09 -24.35
CA ASP A 435 28.79 -19.48 -23.02
C ASP A 435 27.88 -19.03 -21.90
N TYR A 436 27.03 -18.04 -22.15
CA TYR A 436 26.08 -17.45 -21.17
C TYR A 436 24.63 -17.82 -21.44
N SER A 437 24.35 -18.66 -22.42
CA SER A 437 23.01 -19.03 -22.85
C SER A 437 22.17 -19.66 -21.73
N ASN A 438 22.80 -20.43 -20.85
CA ASN A 438 22.12 -21.10 -19.71
C ASN A 438 21.67 -20.15 -18.61
N PHE A 439 22.18 -18.92 -18.59
CA PHE A 439 21.81 -17.89 -17.61
C PHE A 439 20.72 -16.95 -18.11
N MET A 440 20.28 -17.15 -19.37
CA MET A 440 19.21 -16.34 -19.97
C MET A 440 17.85 -16.73 -19.40
N VAL A 441 17.16 -15.75 -18.83
CA VAL A 441 15.76 -15.88 -18.45
C VAL A 441 14.90 -15.68 -19.70
N THR A 442 13.98 -16.60 -19.93
CA THR A 442 13.12 -16.63 -21.13
C THR A 442 11.72 -16.07 -20.88
N GLU A 443 11.38 -15.75 -19.64
CA GLU A 443 10.11 -15.10 -19.29
C GLU A 443 10.13 -13.61 -19.63
N TYR A 444 8.96 -13.09 -20.02
CA TYR A 444 8.79 -11.70 -20.39
C TYR A 444 8.97 -10.77 -19.18
N VAL A 445 9.99 -9.93 -19.21
CA VAL A 445 10.30 -8.94 -18.17
C VAL A 445 10.52 -7.58 -18.83
N ARG A 446 9.84 -6.55 -18.36
CA ARG A 446 9.86 -5.21 -18.98
C ARG A 446 10.93 -4.28 -18.41
N ASP A 447 11.22 -4.43 -17.13
CA ASP A 447 12.10 -3.54 -16.38
C ASP A 447 12.88 -4.30 -15.29
N PRO A 448 13.94 -3.72 -14.73
CA PRO A 448 14.77 -4.40 -13.72
C PRO A 448 14.03 -4.68 -12.42
N TRP A 449 12.92 -3.97 -12.12
CA TRP A 449 12.13 -4.21 -10.91
C TRP A 449 11.27 -5.47 -11.05
N GLN A 450 10.70 -5.71 -12.23
CA GLN A 450 10.05 -6.99 -12.54
C GLN A 450 11.06 -8.14 -12.48
N ALA A 451 12.30 -7.94 -12.93
CA ALA A 451 13.36 -8.95 -12.79
C ALA A 451 13.63 -9.25 -11.32
N ALA A 452 13.72 -8.23 -10.47
CA ALA A 452 13.90 -8.42 -9.04
C ALA A 452 12.70 -9.15 -8.40
N CYS A 453 11.46 -8.82 -8.80
CA CYS A 453 10.27 -9.55 -8.36
C CYS A 453 10.28 -11.01 -8.80
N TRP A 454 10.69 -11.30 -10.02
CA TRP A 454 10.83 -12.65 -10.55
C TRP A 454 11.84 -13.49 -9.74
N LEU A 455 12.95 -12.88 -9.34
CA LEU A 455 13.94 -13.51 -8.46
C LEU A 455 13.40 -13.71 -7.04
N TYR A 456 12.67 -12.72 -6.52
CA TYR A 456 12.03 -12.82 -5.21
C TYR A 456 11.06 -13.99 -5.13
N ASP A 457 10.22 -14.16 -6.15
CA ASP A 457 9.23 -15.25 -6.23
C ASP A 457 9.91 -16.64 -6.29
N ARG A 458 11.21 -16.70 -6.65
CA ARG A 458 12.06 -17.89 -6.63
C ARG A 458 12.89 -18.07 -5.35
N GLY A 459 12.58 -17.27 -4.32
CA GLY A 459 13.16 -17.43 -2.99
C GLY A 459 14.39 -16.55 -2.71
N TYR A 460 14.88 -15.77 -3.67
CA TYR A 460 15.99 -14.85 -3.42
C TYR A 460 15.54 -13.65 -2.58
N ARG A 461 16.33 -13.31 -1.56
CA ARG A 461 16.08 -12.16 -0.67
C ARG A 461 17.21 -11.13 -0.70
N HIS A 462 18.36 -11.53 -1.24
CA HIS A 462 19.50 -10.66 -1.50
C HIS A 462 19.81 -10.69 -2.99
N MET A 463 19.92 -9.51 -3.59
CA MET A 463 20.14 -9.40 -5.03
C MET A 463 21.18 -8.34 -5.34
N THR A 464 22.04 -8.65 -6.32
CA THR A 464 22.99 -7.70 -6.88
C THR A 464 22.62 -7.43 -8.33
N PHE A 465 22.36 -6.17 -8.65
CA PHE A 465 22.09 -5.74 -10.03
C PHE A 465 23.36 -5.17 -10.67
N ILE A 466 23.79 -5.77 -11.75
CA ILE A 466 24.95 -5.33 -12.53
C ILE A 466 24.48 -4.41 -13.65
N ALA A 467 25.01 -3.20 -13.68
CA ALA A 467 24.70 -2.21 -14.71
C ALA A 467 25.97 -1.48 -15.20
N GLY A 468 25.95 -0.94 -16.40
CA GLY A 468 27.03 -0.09 -16.89
C GLY A 468 27.15 1.20 -16.08
N SER A 469 28.35 1.77 -15.97
CA SER A 469 28.62 3.02 -15.24
C SER A 469 27.79 4.20 -15.76
N ASP A 470 27.43 4.21 -17.05
CA ASP A 470 26.54 5.20 -17.67
C ASP A 470 25.12 5.22 -17.08
N ARG A 471 24.73 4.16 -16.36
CA ARG A 471 23.43 4.04 -15.67
C ARG A 471 23.49 4.42 -14.20
N LEU A 472 24.68 4.56 -13.62
CA LEU A 472 24.93 4.80 -12.20
C LEU A 472 25.55 6.19 -11.91
N GLY A 473 25.84 6.97 -12.94
CA GLY A 473 26.48 8.28 -12.79
C GLY A 473 25.53 9.37 -12.28
N PRO A 474 26.08 10.52 -11.80
CA PRO A 474 25.33 11.61 -11.20
C PRO A 474 24.30 12.27 -12.13
N GLY A 475 24.36 12.01 -13.43
CA GLY A 475 23.36 12.43 -14.41
C GLY A 475 22.12 11.52 -14.49
N ASN A 476 22.16 10.33 -13.91
CA ASN A 476 21.08 9.33 -13.98
C ASN A 476 20.36 9.14 -12.64
N LYS A 477 19.89 10.25 -12.08
CA LYS A 477 19.22 10.32 -10.77
C LYS A 477 18.04 9.36 -10.62
N SER A 478 17.46 8.89 -11.73
CA SER A 478 16.26 8.05 -11.68
C SER A 478 16.55 6.63 -11.19
N LEU A 479 17.66 6.00 -11.59
CA LEU A 479 17.96 4.63 -11.20
C LEU A 479 18.47 4.54 -9.75
N GLU A 480 19.35 5.47 -9.35
CA GLU A 480 19.84 5.57 -7.98
C GLU A 480 18.70 5.93 -7.00
N THR A 481 17.84 6.89 -7.39
CA THR A 481 16.66 7.24 -6.61
C THR A 481 15.70 6.06 -6.50
N ALA A 482 15.47 5.33 -7.58
CA ALA A 482 14.60 4.15 -7.57
C ALA A 482 15.16 3.03 -6.67
N LEU A 483 16.50 2.81 -6.67
CA LEU A 483 17.14 1.86 -5.77
C LEU A 483 17.00 2.28 -4.30
N ASN A 484 17.29 3.54 -3.99
CA ASN A 484 17.16 4.05 -2.63
C ASN A 484 15.72 3.93 -2.13
N ASN A 485 14.75 4.19 -3.00
CA ASN A 485 13.33 4.00 -2.70
C ASN A 485 12.96 2.52 -2.52
N TRP A 486 13.55 1.62 -3.32
CA TRP A 486 13.37 0.18 -3.16
C TRP A 486 13.94 -0.32 -1.83
N ASN A 487 15.14 0.14 -1.48
CA ASN A 487 15.85 -0.28 -0.26
C ASN A 487 15.32 0.40 1.02
N SER A 488 14.73 1.58 0.93
CA SER A 488 14.21 2.33 2.10
C SER A 488 12.75 2.02 2.45
N GLY A 489 12.17 1.01 1.80
CA GLY A 489 10.78 0.61 2.04
C GLY A 489 9.81 1.19 1.00
N PRO A 490 8.52 1.30 1.34
CA PRO A 490 7.48 1.48 0.35
C PRO A 490 7.59 2.77 -0.44
N SER A 491 8.16 2.69 -1.62
CA SER A 491 8.07 3.76 -2.60
C SER A 491 6.67 3.77 -3.23
N ARG A 492 6.04 4.94 -3.22
CA ARG A 492 4.79 5.16 -3.98
C ARG A 492 4.98 5.09 -5.49
N THR A 493 6.21 5.05 -5.96
CA THR A 493 6.56 5.09 -7.39
C THR A 493 6.87 3.73 -7.99
N THR A 494 7.03 2.69 -7.16
CA THR A 494 7.25 1.32 -7.61
C THR A 494 6.23 0.39 -6.98
N ASP A 495 5.08 0.21 -7.63
CA ASP A 495 4.06 -0.78 -7.25
C ASP A 495 4.62 -2.20 -7.17
N TYR A 496 5.80 -2.43 -7.74
CA TYR A 496 6.51 -3.71 -7.73
C TYR A 496 7.17 -4.06 -6.40
N ALA A 497 7.64 -3.08 -5.64
CA ALA A 497 8.23 -3.33 -4.31
C ALA A 497 7.17 -3.78 -3.29
N ARG A 498 5.92 -3.44 -3.58
CA ARG A 498 4.72 -3.83 -2.84
C ARG A 498 3.77 -4.60 -3.75
N GLY A 499 4.22 -5.62 -4.43
CA GLY A 499 3.26 -6.47 -5.13
C GLY A 499 2.09 -6.82 -4.19
N PRO A 500 0.90 -7.09 -4.72
CA PRO A 500 -0.31 -7.36 -3.95
C PRO A 500 -0.14 -8.49 -2.91
N ASN A 501 0.90 -9.29 -3.03
CA ASN A 501 1.23 -10.40 -2.15
C ASN A 501 2.14 -10.02 -0.96
N GLY A 502 2.31 -8.74 -0.63
CA GLY A 502 3.10 -8.31 0.52
C GLY A 502 4.54 -8.82 0.47
N ARG A 503 5.20 -8.71 -0.71
CA ARG A 503 6.62 -9.09 -0.83
C ARG A 503 7.42 -8.39 0.25
N GLU A 504 8.18 -9.17 0.98
CA GLU A 504 9.09 -8.69 1.99
C GLU A 504 10.18 -7.81 1.37
N TYR A 505 10.79 -7.00 2.21
CA TYR A 505 11.90 -6.14 1.82
C TYR A 505 13.04 -6.94 1.19
N VAL A 506 13.48 -6.52 0.01
CA VAL A 506 14.58 -7.14 -0.73
C VAL A 506 15.76 -6.18 -0.73
N VAL A 507 16.91 -6.63 -0.24
CA VAL A 507 18.14 -5.85 -0.35
C VAL A 507 18.64 -5.92 -1.78
N LEU A 508 18.60 -4.79 -2.47
CA LEU A 508 19.11 -4.66 -3.82
C LEU A 508 20.40 -3.84 -3.79
N LYS A 509 21.46 -4.40 -4.33
CA LYS A 509 22.78 -3.76 -4.44
C LYS A 509 23.12 -3.54 -5.90
N PHE A 510 23.59 -2.34 -6.25
CA PHE A 510 24.16 -2.08 -7.55
C PHE A 510 25.66 -2.33 -7.56
N VAL A 511 26.13 -2.90 -8.65
CA VAL A 511 27.56 -3.00 -8.96
C VAL A 511 27.76 -2.50 -10.40
N SER A 512 28.70 -1.55 -10.56
CA SER A 512 29.07 -1.07 -11.88
C SER A 512 29.94 -2.09 -12.61
N SER A 513 29.61 -2.38 -13.86
CA SER A 513 30.45 -3.17 -14.75
C SER A 513 31.59 -2.36 -15.39
N GLY A 514 31.80 -1.12 -14.96
CA GLY A 514 32.72 -0.18 -15.58
C GLY A 514 32.13 0.53 -16.79
N ASP A 515 32.94 1.37 -17.43
CA ASP A 515 32.53 2.07 -18.64
C ASP A 515 32.39 1.10 -19.81
N ARG A 516 31.23 1.10 -20.46
CA ARG A 516 30.96 0.29 -21.65
C ARG A 516 31.70 0.79 -22.88
N THR A 517 32.21 2.01 -22.84
CA THR A 517 32.92 2.66 -23.94
C THR A 517 34.46 2.47 -23.87
N ASP A 518 34.99 1.95 -22.76
CA ASP A 518 36.42 1.69 -22.62
C ASP A 518 36.89 0.67 -23.65
N ASN A 519 37.72 1.12 -24.58
CA ASN A 519 38.40 0.33 -25.61
C ASN A 519 37.53 -0.41 -26.64
N THR A 520 36.25 -0.10 -26.76
CA THR A 520 35.35 -0.74 -27.73
C THR A 520 34.58 0.31 -28.53
N ASN A 521 35.19 0.93 -29.50
CA ASN A 521 34.63 1.74 -30.60
C ASN A 521 33.17 2.23 -30.40
N ASN A 522 32.83 2.84 -29.22
CA ASN A 522 31.49 3.34 -28.87
C ASN A 522 30.35 2.35 -29.15
N ALA A 523 30.55 1.05 -28.89
CA ALA A 523 29.56 0.01 -29.19
C ALA A 523 28.22 0.22 -28.48
N SER A 524 27.27 0.86 -29.15
CA SER A 524 25.92 1.06 -28.66
C SER A 524 24.89 0.42 -29.59
N GLY A 525 23.75 -0.03 -29.04
CA GLY A 525 22.66 -0.55 -29.84
C GLY A 525 22.11 0.46 -30.87
N THR A 526 22.23 1.75 -30.59
CA THR A 526 21.86 2.81 -31.54
C THR A 526 22.78 2.81 -32.75
N LEU A 527 24.08 2.78 -32.52
CA LEU A 527 25.08 2.74 -33.59
C LEU A 527 24.96 1.45 -34.40
N ALA A 528 24.72 0.31 -33.75
CA ALA A 528 24.49 -0.95 -34.45
C ALA A 528 23.28 -0.86 -35.41
N ARG A 529 22.18 -0.26 -34.96
CA ARG A 529 21.00 -0.03 -35.82
C ARG A 529 21.29 0.91 -36.99
N GLU A 530 22.10 1.93 -36.79
CA GLU A 530 22.54 2.82 -37.88
C GLU A 530 23.35 2.06 -38.93
N TYR A 531 24.34 1.27 -38.53
CA TYR A 531 25.10 0.44 -39.46
C TYR A 531 24.23 -0.58 -40.21
N ALA A 532 23.26 -1.18 -39.51
CA ALA A 532 22.30 -2.08 -40.14
C ALA A 532 21.42 -1.36 -41.19
N LYS A 533 20.98 -0.13 -40.91
CA LYS A 533 20.16 0.67 -41.84
C LYS A 533 20.89 1.05 -43.12
N ILE A 534 22.19 1.35 -43.02
CA ILE A 534 23.01 1.72 -44.18
C ILE A 534 23.67 0.50 -44.84
N GLY A 535 23.44 -0.70 -44.34
CA GLY A 535 24.00 -1.94 -44.89
C GLY A 535 25.48 -2.14 -44.59
N ASP A 536 26.08 -1.43 -43.65
CA ASP A 536 27.47 -1.55 -43.24
C ASP A 536 27.67 -2.79 -42.37
N LYS A 537 27.81 -3.93 -43.01
CA LYS A 537 27.98 -5.24 -42.35
C LYS A 537 29.30 -5.33 -41.53
N ILE A 538 30.38 -4.67 -42.00
CA ILE A 538 31.68 -4.74 -41.36
C ILE A 538 31.63 -4.06 -39.99
N ASN A 539 31.18 -2.81 -39.94
CA ASN A 539 31.08 -2.07 -38.70
C ASN A 539 29.97 -2.62 -37.78
N PHE A 540 28.88 -3.14 -38.33
CA PHE A 540 27.87 -3.85 -37.57
C PHE A 540 28.46 -5.06 -36.84
N GLN A 541 29.21 -5.92 -37.53
CA GLN A 541 29.85 -7.11 -36.95
C GLN A 541 30.92 -6.78 -35.91
N LEU A 542 31.63 -5.64 -36.08
CA LEU A 542 32.64 -5.23 -35.10
C LEU A 542 32.08 -4.82 -33.74
N ILE A 543 30.83 -4.42 -33.68
CA ILE A 543 30.21 -3.92 -32.45
C ILE A 543 29.08 -4.80 -31.89
N THR A 544 28.64 -5.77 -32.63
CA THR A 544 27.70 -6.81 -32.19
C THR A 544 28.38 -8.15 -31.98
#